data_321f0393f646d67c48e203c92f714df7
#
_entry.id   321f0393f646d67c48e203c92f714df7
#
_cell.length_a   1.000
_cell.length_b   1.000
_cell.length_c   1.000
_cell.angle_alpha   90.00
_cell.angle_beta   90.00
_cell.angle_gamma   90.00
#
_symmetry.space_group_name_H-M   'P 1'
#
loop_
_entity.id
_entity.type
_entity.pdbx_description
1 polymer ?
#
loop_
_entity_poly.entity_id
_entity_poly.type
_entity_poly.pdbx_seq_one_letter_code
_entity_poly.pdbx_strand_id
1 'polypeptide(L)'
;TNKSATLVLTNNSDKNFQYGNPYEIEIKKDGEWHKINVELTFTMPAFQLSARENKEIEINWENGYGKLAKGTYRIIKGIDYEYEEGKYKSFNIAVEFTI
;
A
#
# COMPACT_ATOMS: atom_id res chain seq x y z
N THR A 1 -11.57 -8.80 -5.50
CA THR A 1 -12.03 -8.60 -6.88
C THR A 1 -10.87 -8.13 -7.77
N ASN A 2 -11.11 -7.97 -9.07
CA ASN A 2 -10.09 -7.43 -9.98
C ASN A 2 -10.12 -5.90 -10.09
N LYS A 3 -10.89 -5.22 -9.25
CA LYS A 3 -11.04 -3.75 -9.21
C LYS A 3 -10.57 -3.14 -7.90
N SER A 4 -10.57 -3.91 -6.82
CA SER A 4 -10.25 -3.42 -5.49
C SER A 4 -9.84 -4.53 -4.56
N ALA A 5 -9.21 -4.17 -3.45
CA ALA A 5 -8.89 -5.07 -2.35
C ALA A 5 -8.98 -4.33 -1.02
N THR A 6 -9.26 -5.07 0.04
CA THR A 6 -9.17 -4.55 1.40
C THR A 6 -7.87 -5.02 2.02
N LEU A 7 -7.06 -4.08 2.51
CA LEU A 7 -5.83 -4.37 3.23
C LEU A 7 -6.05 -4.16 4.72
N VAL A 8 -5.44 -5.02 5.51
CA VAL A 8 -5.41 -4.84 6.96
C VAL A 8 -3.99 -4.42 7.34
N LEU A 9 -3.84 -3.21 7.87
CA LEU A 9 -2.59 -2.74 8.41
C LEU A 9 -2.56 -3.03 9.90
N THR A 10 -1.55 -3.77 10.34
CA THR A 10 -1.38 -4.16 11.75
C THR A 10 -0.10 -3.57 12.28
N ASN A 11 -0.20 -2.79 13.35
CA ASN A 11 0.95 -2.26 14.05
C ASN A 11 1.15 -3.03 15.37
N ASN A 12 2.06 -3.99 15.36
CA ASN A 12 2.37 -4.82 16.53
C ASN A 12 3.42 -4.20 17.46
N SER A 13 3.84 -2.95 17.18
CA SER A 13 4.85 -2.27 17.96
C SER A 13 4.24 -1.29 18.98
N ASP A 14 5.08 -0.73 19.83
CA ASP A 14 4.71 0.35 20.74
C ASP A 14 4.96 1.75 20.13
N LYS A 15 5.24 1.81 18.83
CA LYS A 15 5.51 3.04 18.10
C LYS A 15 4.33 3.44 17.24
N ASN A 16 4.30 4.71 16.86
CA ASN A 16 3.29 5.23 15.94
C ASN A 16 3.84 5.29 14.53
N PHE A 17 3.01 4.94 13.56
CA PHE A 17 3.31 5.05 12.13
C PHE A 17 2.34 6.01 11.48
N GLN A 18 2.75 6.53 10.32
CA GLN A 18 1.88 7.32 9.44
C GLN A 18 1.90 6.74 8.05
N TYR A 19 0.82 6.93 7.31
CA TYR A 19 0.73 6.54 5.91
C TYR A 19 -0.20 7.51 5.19
N GLY A 20 -0.10 7.53 3.87
CA GLY A 20 -0.97 8.34 3.03
C GLY A 20 -1.82 7.47 2.12
N ASN A 21 -2.44 8.08 1.11
CA ASN A 21 -3.20 7.38 0.09
C ASN A 21 -2.33 6.70 -0.99
N PRO A 22 -1.11 7.19 -1.31
CA PRO A 22 -0.34 6.60 -2.41
C PRO A 22 -0.07 5.11 -2.26
N TYR A 23 -0.12 4.42 -3.37
CA TYR A 23 0.23 3.01 -3.48
C TYR A 23 0.70 2.73 -4.91
N GLU A 24 1.36 1.59 -5.11
CA GLU A 24 1.72 1.09 -6.43
C GLU A 24 1.29 -0.36 -6.55
N ILE A 25 0.97 -0.78 -7.78
CA ILE A 25 0.72 -2.19 -8.08
C ILE A 25 1.76 -2.65 -9.09
N GLU A 26 2.39 -3.79 -8.78
CA GLU A 26 3.33 -4.44 -9.68
C GLU A 26 2.78 -5.79 -10.09
N ILE A 27 3.15 -6.25 -11.28
CA ILE A 27 2.78 -7.56 -11.81
C ILE A 27 4.01 -8.46 -11.83
N LYS A 28 3.81 -9.74 -11.48
CA LYS A 28 4.88 -10.74 -11.56
C LYS A 28 4.84 -11.42 -12.93
N LYS A 29 5.96 -11.36 -13.66
CA LYS A 29 6.16 -12.03 -14.93
C LYS A 29 7.52 -12.70 -14.96
N ASP A 30 7.56 -13.96 -15.34
CA ASP A 30 8.80 -14.74 -15.45
C ASP A 30 9.63 -14.72 -14.18
N GLY A 31 8.95 -14.74 -13.03
CA GLY A 31 9.61 -14.72 -11.71
C GLY A 31 10.08 -13.35 -11.25
N GLU A 32 9.82 -12.30 -12.04
CA GLU A 32 10.25 -10.93 -11.72
C GLU A 32 9.07 -9.98 -11.57
N TRP A 33 9.23 -8.99 -10.68
CA TRP A 33 8.24 -7.95 -10.48
C TRP A 33 8.47 -6.79 -11.45
N HIS A 34 7.40 -6.35 -12.08
CA HIS A 34 7.42 -5.24 -13.04
C HIS A 34 6.41 -4.18 -12.64
N LYS A 35 6.85 -2.94 -12.69
CA LYS A 35 5.98 -1.80 -12.47
C LYS A 35 4.99 -1.68 -13.63
N ILE A 36 3.73 -1.44 -13.31
CA ILE A 36 2.70 -1.14 -14.30
C ILE A 36 2.72 0.36 -14.57
N ASN A 37 2.94 0.74 -15.82
CA ASN A 37 3.02 2.16 -16.22
C ASN A 37 1.65 2.81 -16.25
N VAL A 38 1.30 3.48 -15.16
CA VAL A 38 0.10 4.32 -15.07
C VAL A 38 0.46 5.59 -14.31
N GLU A 39 -0.26 6.67 -14.59
CA GLU A 39 -0.14 7.89 -13.81
C GLU A 39 -1.28 7.92 -12.80
N LEU A 40 -0.94 8.05 -11.53
CA LEU A 40 -1.90 8.12 -10.45
C LEU A 40 -1.80 9.47 -9.77
N THR A 41 -2.95 10.04 -9.47
CA THR A 41 -3.04 11.26 -8.67
C THR A 41 -3.75 10.93 -7.37
N PHE A 42 -3.12 11.31 -6.26
CA PHE A 42 -3.65 11.05 -4.93
C PHE A 42 -3.86 12.35 -4.18
N THR A 43 -4.91 12.38 -3.35
CA THR A 43 -4.98 13.36 -2.28
C THR A 43 -3.95 12.99 -1.21
N MET A 44 -3.46 13.97 -0.47
CA MET A 44 -2.30 13.81 0.42
C MET A 44 -2.63 14.00 1.92
N PRO A 45 -3.74 13.48 2.45
CA PRO A 45 -3.90 13.46 3.89
C PRO A 45 -2.92 12.46 4.51
N ALA A 46 -2.51 12.72 5.75
CA ALA A 46 -1.75 11.76 6.53
C ALA A 46 -2.68 11.06 7.50
N PHE A 47 -2.56 9.74 7.59
CA PHE A 47 -3.30 8.90 8.52
C PHE A 47 -2.35 8.33 9.54
N GLN A 48 -2.78 8.23 10.78
CA GLN A 48 -1.99 7.64 11.84
C GLN A 48 -2.40 6.20 12.07
N LEU A 49 -1.40 5.32 12.17
CA LEU A 49 -1.56 3.95 12.66
C LEU A 49 -0.88 3.87 14.02
N SER A 50 -1.67 4.02 15.06
CA SER A 50 -1.17 4.09 16.43
C SER A 50 -0.60 2.75 16.90
N ALA A 51 0.21 2.80 17.96
CA ALA A 51 0.74 1.60 18.61
C ALA A 51 -0.37 0.59 18.88
N ARG A 52 -0.15 -0.67 18.52
CA ARG A 52 -1.09 -1.79 18.72
C ARG A 52 -2.40 -1.69 17.95
N GLU A 53 -2.51 -0.76 17.00
CA GLU A 53 -3.72 -0.54 16.22
C GLU A 53 -3.76 -1.40 14.97
N ASN A 54 -4.97 -1.84 14.60
CA ASN A 54 -5.26 -2.44 13.30
C ASN A 54 -6.21 -1.51 12.54
N LYS A 55 -5.96 -1.33 11.25
CA LYS A 55 -6.86 -0.60 10.37
C LYS A 55 -7.12 -1.37 9.09
N GLU A 56 -8.37 -1.35 8.66
CA GLU A 56 -8.73 -1.82 7.32
C GLU A 56 -8.72 -0.63 6.38
N ILE A 57 -8.06 -0.78 5.24
CA ILE A 57 -8.09 0.21 4.17
C ILE A 57 -8.53 -0.45 2.88
N GLU A 58 -9.42 0.22 2.17
CA GLU A 58 -9.86 -0.24 0.86
C GLU A 58 -9.03 0.45 -0.22
N ILE A 59 -8.48 -0.34 -1.13
CA ILE A 59 -7.78 0.17 -2.29
C ILE A 59 -8.61 -0.18 -3.52
N ASN A 60 -9.16 0.84 -4.15
CA ASN A 60 -9.89 0.73 -5.40
C ASN A 60 -9.00 1.27 -6.51
N TRP A 61 -8.49 0.39 -7.37
CA TRP A 61 -7.54 0.76 -8.41
C TRP A 61 -8.17 0.93 -9.79
N GLU A 62 -9.47 0.75 -9.92
CA GLU A 62 -10.11 0.76 -11.24
C GLU A 62 -9.87 2.05 -12.02
N ASN A 63 -9.94 3.20 -11.34
CA ASN A 63 -9.77 4.49 -12.00
C ASN A 63 -8.33 4.77 -12.47
N GLY A 64 -7.34 4.14 -11.87
CA GLY A 64 -5.93 4.30 -12.24
C GLY A 64 -5.43 3.16 -13.12
N TYR A 65 -5.54 1.95 -12.62
CA TYR A 65 -5.01 0.74 -13.28
C TYR A 65 -6.03 0.05 -14.16
N GLY A 66 -7.32 0.40 -14.03
CA GLY A 66 -8.38 -0.35 -14.69
C GLY A 66 -8.57 -1.71 -14.03
N LYS A 67 -9.30 -2.56 -14.72
CA LYS A 67 -9.59 -3.93 -14.30
C LYS A 67 -8.36 -4.80 -14.56
N LEU A 68 -7.82 -5.42 -13.51
CA LEU A 68 -6.63 -6.25 -13.66
C LEU A 68 -6.97 -7.61 -14.30
N ALA A 69 -6.14 -8.03 -15.25
CA ALA A 69 -6.24 -9.35 -15.85
C ALA A 69 -5.77 -10.43 -14.87
N LYS A 70 -6.04 -11.69 -15.21
CA LYS A 70 -5.53 -12.82 -14.41
C LYS A 70 -4.01 -12.74 -14.28
N GLY A 71 -3.51 -12.94 -13.08
CA GLY A 71 -2.08 -12.90 -12.81
C GLY A 71 -1.77 -12.78 -11.33
N THR A 72 -0.49 -12.69 -11.06
CA THR A 72 0.02 -12.46 -9.69
C THR A 72 0.51 -11.03 -9.60
N TYR A 73 0.05 -10.35 -8.57
CA TYR A 73 0.32 -8.93 -8.35
C TYR A 73 0.80 -8.70 -6.93
N ARG A 74 1.35 -7.52 -6.67
CA ARG A 74 1.56 -7.02 -5.32
C ARG A 74 1.20 -5.55 -5.23
N ILE A 75 0.64 -5.16 -4.08
CA ILE A 75 0.42 -3.77 -3.72
C ILE A 75 1.57 -3.34 -2.84
N ILE A 76 2.21 -2.22 -3.20
CA ILE A 76 3.30 -1.63 -2.44
C ILE A 76 2.78 -0.34 -1.82
N LYS A 77 2.99 -0.18 -0.52
CA LYS A 77 2.54 0.99 0.22
C LYS A 77 3.66 1.53 1.09
N GLY A 78 3.88 2.84 1.02
CA GLY A 78 4.85 3.53 1.86
C GLY A 78 4.29 3.78 3.26
N ILE A 79 5.13 3.56 4.25
CA ILE A 79 4.82 3.79 5.65
C ILE A 79 5.93 4.65 6.25
N ASP A 80 5.55 5.66 7.03
CA ASP A 80 6.48 6.50 7.74
C ASP A 80 6.49 6.12 9.21
N TYR A 81 7.68 5.94 9.76
CA TYR A 81 7.90 5.59 11.15
C TYR A 81 8.57 6.75 11.88
N GLU A 82 7.91 7.22 12.93
CA GLU A 82 8.48 8.26 13.78
C GLU A 82 9.38 7.62 14.84
N TYR A 83 10.70 7.77 14.69
CA TYR A 83 11.66 7.19 15.62
C TYR A 83 12.08 8.16 16.73
N GLU A 84 11.93 9.47 16.50
CA GLU A 84 12.07 10.55 17.46
C GLU A 84 11.03 11.60 17.14
N GLU A 85 10.69 12.44 18.09
CA GLU A 85 9.71 13.49 17.89
C GLU A 85 10.08 14.37 16.69
N GLY A 86 9.20 14.38 15.67
CA GLY A 86 9.38 15.14 14.45
C GLY A 86 10.36 14.52 13.44
N LYS A 87 10.93 13.35 13.73
CA LYS A 87 11.88 12.66 12.81
C LYS A 87 11.32 11.33 12.35
N TYR A 88 11.33 11.11 11.04
CA TYR A 88 10.71 9.96 10.40
C TYR A 88 11.69 9.18 9.56
N LYS A 89 11.45 7.89 9.46
CA LYS A 89 12.05 7.01 8.45
C LYS A 89 10.94 6.41 7.63
N SER A 90 11.17 6.26 6.33
CA SER A 90 10.19 5.68 5.41
C SER A 90 10.61 4.28 5.03
N PHE A 91 9.63 3.39 4.89
CA PHE A 91 9.84 2.04 4.35
C PHE A 91 8.60 1.62 3.57
N ASN A 92 8.75 0.61 2.74
CA ASN A 92 7.65 0.08 1.96
C ASN A 92 7.23 -1.27 2.51
N ILE A 93 5.93 -1.50 2.53
CA ILE A 93 5.36 -2.83 2.75
C ILE A 93 4.71 -3.28 1.45
N ALA A 94 4.66 -4.58 1.24
CA ALA A 94 4.07 -5.15 0.06
C ALA A 94 3.24 -6.37 0.42
N VAL A 95 2.13 -6.56 -0.30
CA VAL A 95 1.29 -7.75 -0.16
C VAL A 95 0.98 -8.31 -1.53
N GLU A 96 1.19 -9.62 -1.68
CA GLU A 96 0.90 -10.33 -2.92
C GLU A 96 -0.56 -10.77 -2.96
N PHE A 97 -1.13 -10.76 -4.16
CA PHE A 97 -2.46 -11.29 -4.40
C PHE A 97 -2.55 -11.85 -5.82
N THR A 98 -3.52 -12.72 -6.03
CA THR A 98 -3.75 -13.36 -7.34
C THR A 98 -5.17 -13.10 -7.81
N ILE A 99 -5.29 -12.80 -9.07
CA ILE A 99 -6.59 -12.66 -9.74
C ILE A 99 -6.84 -13.84 -10.66
#